data_efbbc31cf07d6e7fe6453a33cf56095e
#
_entry.id   efbbc31cf07d6e7fe6453a33cf56095e
#
_cell.length_a   1.000
_cell.length_b   1.000
_cell.length_c   1.000
_cell.angle_alpha   90.00
_cell.angle_beta   90.00
_cell.angle_gamma   90.00
#
_symmetry.space_group_name_H-M   'P 1'
#
loop_
_entity.id
_entity.type
_entity.pdbx_description
1 polymer ?
#
loop_
_entity_poly.entity_id
_entity_poly.type
_entity_poly.pdbx_seq_one_letter_code
_entity_poly.pdbx_strand_id
1 'polypeptide(L)'
;MSNKLLPPNGPGRPKDPAKRKAILEAAETLFLRNGYDGSSMDAIAAEAGVSKLTVYSHFTDKETLFAFAVKSKCEQQIPELLFELPAGVPIETVLMNIAHGFHRLINSDESIELHRVLITHGAQNPKMSQMFYDAGPQRLIDGMEQLL
;
A
#
# COMPACT_ATOMS: atom_id res chain seq x y z
N MET A 1 -36.18 -4.74 37.64
CA MET A 1 -35.24 -5.39 36.76
C MET A 1 -35.19 -4.62 35.43
N SER A 2 -34.19 -3.80 35.26
CA SER A 2 -34.07 -2.99 34.05
C SER A 2 -33.54 -3.87 32.92
N ASN A 3 -34.43 -4.19 31.98
CA ASN A 3 -34.06 -4.83 30.75
C ASN A 3 -33.33 -3.75 29.87
N LYS A 4 -32.04 -3.67 29.99
CA LYS A 4 -31.22 -2.84 29.08
C LYS A 4 -31.28 -3.52 27.71
N LEU A 5 -32.23 -3.11 26.90
CA LEU A 5 -32.23 -3.36 25.46
C LEU A 5 -30.93 -2.77 24.90
N LEU A 6 -30.05 -3.66 24.45
CA LEU A 6 -28.90 -3.28 23.66
C LEU A 6 -29.41 -2.46 22.44
N PRO A 7 -28.78 -1.34 22.13
CA PRO A 7 -29.18 -0.59 20.94
C PRO A 7 -29.07 -1.50 19.72
N PRO A 8 -29.99 -1.40 18.76
CA PRO A 8 -29.90 -2.15 17.53
C PRO A 8 -28.53 -1.89 16.88
N ASN A 9 -27.89 -2.95 16.43
CA ASN A 9 -26.61 -2.87 15.74
C ASN A 9 -26.68 -1.78 14.67
N GLY A 10 -26.06 -0.64 14.96
CA GLY A 10 -25.79 0.38 13.94
C GLY A 10 -24.91 -0.21 12.82
N PRO A 11 -24.80 0.47 11.65
CA PRO A 11 -23.93 0.04 10.57
C PRO A 11 -22.55 -0.28 11.12
N GLY A 12 -22.05 -1.47 10.86
CA GLY A 12 -20.94 -2.19 11.46
C GLY A 12 -19.86 -1.35 12.14
N ARG A 13 -19.29 -1.89 13.21
CA ARG A 13 -18.19 -1.27 13.95
C ARG A 13 -17.14 -0.73 12.98
N PRO A 14 -16.70 0.55 13.10
CA PRO A 14 -15.67 1.12 12.22
C PRO A 14 -14.45 0.20 12.17
N LYS A 15 -13.92 -0.04 10.98
CA LYS A 15 -12.72 -0.86 10.80
C LYS A 15 -11.57 -0.25 11.60
N ASP A 16 -10.89 -1.09 12.38
CA ASP A 16 -9.80 -0.68 13.24
C ASP A 16 -8.56 -0.30 12.40
N PRO A 17 -8.11 0.98 12.41
CA PRO A 17 -6.92 1.40 11.67
C PRO A 17 -5.64 0.70 12.09
N ALA A 18 -5.51 0.31 13.37
CA ALA A 18 -4.34 -0.40 13.87
C ALA A 18 -4.26 -1.81 13.28
N LYS A 19 -5.38 -2.50 13.15
CA LYS A 19 -5.46 -3.81 12.50
C LYS A 19 -5.15 -3.72 11.01
N ARG A 20 -5.68 -2.70 10.34
CA ARG A 20 -5.38 -2.44 8.93
C ARG A 20 -3.88 -2.25 8.70
N LYS A 21 -3.24 -1.43 9.53
CA LYS A 21 -1.79 -1.20 9.48
C LYS A 21 -1.00 -2.48 9.71
N ALA A 22 -1.35 -3.26 10.73
CA ALA A 22 -0.71 -4.53 11.03
C ALA A 22 -0.81 -5.53 9.86
N ILE A 23 -1.95 -5.58 9.18
CA ILE A 23 -2.15 -6.42 7.98
C ILE A 23 -1.24 -5.96 6.84
N LEU A 24 -1.15 -4.67 6.58
CA LEU A 24 -0.27 -4.12 5.53
C LEU A 24 1.21 -4.42 5.81
N GLU A 25 1.67 -4.21 7.03
CA GLU A 25 3.05 -4.50 7.43
C GLU A 25 3.37 -5.99 7.32
N ALA A 26 2.45 -6.86 7.73
CA ALA A 26 2.58 -8.30 7.57
C ALA A 26 2.65 -8.72 6.11
N ALA A 27 1.80 -8.14 5.26
CA ALA A 27 1.78 -8.39 3.83
C ALA A 27 3.10 -7.94 3.16
N GLU A 28 3.58 -6.75 3.46
CA GLU A 28 4.87 -6.24 2.97
C GLU A 28 6.01 -7.21 3.33
N THR A 29 6.06 -7.63 4.58
CA THR A 29 7.08 -8.57 5.09
C THR A 29 7.03 -9.90 4.35
N LEU A 30 5.85 -10.49 4.20
CA LEU A 30 5.69 -11.81 3.57
C LEU A 30 5.90 -11.76 2.06
N PHE A 31 5.41 -10.74 1.38
CA PHE A 31 5.65 -10.57 -0.05
C PHE A 31 7.15 -10.43 -0.35
N LEU A 32 7.89 -9.72 0.48
CA LEU A 32 9.33 -9.58 0.34
C LEU A 32 10.06 -10.90 0.61
N ARG A 33 9.67 -11.61 1.68
CA ARG A 33 10.35 -12.84 2.13
C ARG A 33 10.05 -14.04 1.25
N ASN A 34 8.79 -14.23 0.88
CA ASN A 34 8.29 -15.44 0.24
C ASN A 34 7.81 -15.23 -1.21
N GLY A 35 7.83 -13.97 -1.70
CA GLY A 35 7.25 -13.59 -2.97
C GLY A 35 5.72 -13.53 -2.93
N TYR A 36 5.12 -13.07 -4.03
CA TYR A 36 3.67 -12.94 -4.15
C TYR A 36 2.97 -14.31 -4.10
N ASP A 37 3.42 -15.29 -4.90
CA ASP A 37 2.83 -16.64 -4.94
C ASP A 37 3.03 -17.41 -3.63
N GLY A 38 4.16 -17.20 -2.97
CA GLY A 38 4.50 -17.84 -1.71
C GLY A 38 3.81 -17.23 -0.48
N SER A 39 2.99 -16.20 -0.65
CA SER A 39 2.29 -15.51 0.43
C SER A 39 0.79 -15.72 0.31
N SER A 40 0.17 -16.29 1.35
CA SER A 40 -1.28 -16.52 1.41
C SER A 40 -1.96 -15.52 2.35
N MET A 41 -3.26 -15.30 2.16
CA MET A 41 -4.06 -14.49 3.08
C MET A 41 -4.08 -15.09 4.50
N ASP A 42 -4.04 -16.42 4.62
CA ASP A 42 -3.94 -17.11 5.90
C ASP A 42 -2.60 -16.81 6.62
N ALA A 43 -1.50 -16.88 5.89
CA ALA A 43 -0.17 -16.57 6.43
C ALA A 43 -0.07 -15.09 6.84
N ILE A 44 -0.64 -14.19 6.05
CA ILE A 44 -0.68 -12.76 6.37
C ILE A 44 -1.51 -12.50 7.63
N ALA A 45 -2.65 -13.16 7.78
CA ALA A 45 -3.46 -13.07 9.00
C ALA A 45 -2.67 -13.53 10.24
N ALA A 46 -1.98 -14.66 10.13
CA ALA A 46 -1.15 -15.18 11.22
C ALA A 46 -0.01 -14.23 11.60
N GLU A 47 0.70 -13.69 10.61
CA GLU A 47 1.80 -12.72 10.82
C GLU A 47 1.29 -11.41 11.44
N ALA A 48 0.11 -10.94 11.02
CA ALA A 48 -0.51 -9.74 11.56
C ALA A 48 -1.14 -9.93 12.94
N GLY A 49 -1.30 -11.16 13.40
CA GLY A 49 -1.96 -11.47 14.68
C GLY A 49 -3.47 -11.23 14.65
N VAL A 50 -4.12 -11.39 13.49
CA VAL A 50 -5.56 -11.22 13.31
C VAL A 50 -6.19 -12.46 12.68
N SER A 51 -7.53 -12.55 12.74
CA SER A 51 -8.24 -13.63 12.07
C SER A 51 -8.24 -13.44 10.54
N LYS A 52 -8.36 -14.52 9.80
CA LYS A 52 -8.55 -14.49 8.34
C LYS A 52 -9.73 -13.61 7.94
N LEU A 53 -10.83 -13.71 8.69
CA LEU A 53 -12.03 -12.90 8.46
C LEU A 53 -11.74 -11.40 8.59
N THR A 54 -10.90 -11.02 9.55
CA THR A 54 -10.46 -9.64 9.73
C THR A 54 -9.64 -9.15 8.52
N VAL A 55 -8.74 -9.97 7.98
CA VAL A 55 -7.99 -9.62 6.76
C VAL A 55 -8.96 -9.35 5.61
N TYR A 56 -9.90 -10.27 5.35
CA TYR A 56 -10.88 -10.10 4.27
C TYR A 56 -11.88 -8.96 4.51
N SER A 57 -12.09 -8.52 5.74
CA SER A 57 -12.90 -7.34 6.03
C SER A 57 -12.21 -6.03 5.61
N HIS A 58 -10.88 -6.01 5.61
CA HIS A 58 -10.08 -4.84 5.20
C HIS A 58 -9.66 -4.88 3.73
N PHE A 59 -9.38 -6.06 3.20
CA PHE A 59 -8.86 -6.27 1.84
C PHE A 59 -9.58 -7.43 1.17
N THR A 60 -10.25 -7.15 0.07
CA THR A 60 -11.11 -8.10 -0.63
C THR A 60 -10.37 -9.37 -1.10
N ASP A 61 -9.14 -9.19 -1.59
CA ASP A 61 -8.32 -10.25 -2.16
C ASP A 61 -6.83 -9.95 -2.02
N LYS A 62 -5.99 -10.90 -2.39
CA LYS A 62 -4.53 -10.77 -2.31
C LYS A 62 -3.99 -9.69 -3.26
N GLU A 63 -4.57 -9.55 -4.44
CA GLU A 63 -4.20 -8.53 -5.41
C GLU A 63 -4.45 -7.12 -4.86
N THR A 64 -5.59 -6.92 -4.24
CA THR A 64 -5.93 -5.64 -3.58
C THR A 64 -4.96 -5.33 -2.44
N LEU A 65 -4.68 -6.31 -1.59
CA LEU A 65 -3.72 -6.17 -0.50
C LEU A 65 -2.32 -5.84 -1.02
N PHE A 66 -1.88 -6.50 -2.08
CA PHE A 66 -0.62 -6.23 -2.76
C PHE A 66 -0.55 -4.79 -3.27
N ALA A 67 -1.60 -4.30 -3.94
CA ALA A 67 -1.65 -2.93 -4.44
C ALA A 67 -1.57 -1.89 -3.32
N PHE A 68 -2.24 -2.12 -2.20
CA PHE A 68 -2.14 -1.24 -1.03
C PHE A 68 -0.76 -1.30 -0.36
N ALA A 69 -0.12 -2.46 -0.34
CA ALA A 69 1.26 -2.59 0.14
C ALA A 69 2.23 -1.79 -0.74
N VAL A 70 2.07 -1.85 -2.06
CA VAL A 70 2.82 -1.03 -3.02
C VAL A 70 2.60 0.46 -2.75
N LYS A 71 1.35 0.87 -2.64
CA LYS A 71 0.98 2.27 -2.38
C LYS A 71 1.61 2.77 -1.09
N SER A 72 1.51 1.99 -0.01
CA SER A 72 2.11 2.31 1.28
C SER A 72 3.62 2.53 1.16
N LYS A 73 4.31 1.68 0.41
CA LYS A 73 5.75 1.81 0.19
C LYS A 73 6.10 3.07 -0.61
N CYS A 74 5.33 3.35 -1.66
CA CYS A 74 5.52 4.56 -2.45
C CYS A 74 5.32 5.83 -1.61
N GLU A 75 4.29 5.86 -0.78
CA GLU A 75 4.00 6.98 0.12
C GLU A 75 5.11 7.20 1.17
N GLN A 76 5.72 6.14 1.67
CA GLN A 76 6.84 6.23 2.61
C GLN A 76 8.10 6.82 1.97
N GLN A 77 8.39 6.46 0.73
CA GLN A 77 9.61 6.89 0.03
C GLN A 77 9.44 8.22 -0.71
N ILE A 78 8.25 8.48 -1.22
CA ILE A 78 7.90 9.71 -1.95
C ILE A 78 6.59 10.26 -1.36
N PRO A 79 6.64 10.89 -0.16
CA PRO A 79 5.47 11.52 0.45
C PRO A 79 4.91 12.65 -0.43
N GLU A 80 3.63 12.92 -0.33
CA GLU A 80 2.98 14.01 -1.07
C GLU A 80 3.63 15.38 -0.82
N LEU A 81 4.15 15.60 0.38
CA LEU A 81 4.88 16.83 0.74
C LEU A 81 6.08 17.12 -0.16
N LEU A 82 6.69 16.11 -0.80
CA LEU A 82 7.79 16.31 -1.73
C LEU A 82 7.37 17.03 -3.02
N PHE A 83 6.07 17.01 -3.36
CA PHE A 83 5.53 17.71 -4.53
C PHE A 83 5.06 19.13 -4.22
N GLU A 84 5.23 19.60 -3.00
CA GLU A 84 4.93 20.98 -2.63
C GLU A 84 6.13 21.87 -2.90
N LEU A 85 5.86 23.07 -3.41
CA LEU A 85 6.87 24.10 -3.60
C LEU A 85 6.71 25.17 -2.51
N PRO A 86 7.43 25.09 -1.38
CA PRO A 86 7.37 26.09 -0.34
C PRO A 86 7.90 27.44 -0.83
N ALA A 87 7.34 28.53 -0.31
CA ALA A 87 7.79 29.89 -0.66
C ALA A 87 9.29 30.06 -0.37
N GLY A 88 10.02 30.57 -1.33
CA GLY A 88 11.47 30.84 -1.20
C GLY A 88 12.38 29.63 -1.41
N VAL A 89 11.83 28.45 -1.71
CA VAL A 89 12.61 27.27 -2.04
C VAL A 89 12.75 27.17 -3.56
N PRO A 90 13.99 27.06 -4.10
CA PRO A 90 14.19 26.85 -5.54
C PRO A 90 13.56 25.54 -6.01
N ILE A 91 12.93 25.56 -7.19
CA ILE A 91 12.30 24.36 -7.76
C ILE A 91 13.32 23.22 -7.96
N GLU A 92 14.56 23.53 -8.25
CA GLU A 92 15.64 22.56 -8.40
C GLU A 92 15.83 21.74 -7.12
N THR A 93 15.70 22.37 -5.95
CA THR A 93 15.79 21.69 -4.66
C THR A 93 14.63 20.68 -4.49
N VAL A 94 13.43 21.08 -4.84
CA VAL A 94 12.24 20.22 -4.76
C VAL A 94 12.39 19.04 -5.73
N LEU A 95 12.78 19.29 -6.98
CA LEU A 95 13.02 18.25 -7.98
C LEU A 95 14.11 17.27 -7.54
N MET A 96 15.19 17.78 -6.93
CA MET A 96 16.26 16.93 -6.42
C MET A 96 15.79 16.03 -5.28
N ASN A 97 14.96 16.53 -4.38
CA ASN A 97 14.37 15.74 -3.30
C ASN A 97 13.46 14.63 -3.83
N ILE A 98 12.65 14.93 -4.84
CA ILE A 98 11.82 13.93 -5.53
C ILE A 98 12.71 12.88 -6.20
N ALA A 99 13.74 13.30 -6.91
CA ALA A 99 14.68 12.39 -7.58
C ALA A 99 15.39 11.46 -6.58
N HIS A 100 15.82 11.97 -5.43
CA HIS A 100 16.42 11.15 -4.38
C HIS A 100 15.43 10.15 -3.78
N GLY A 101 14.19 10.56 -3.54
CA GLY A 101 13.12 9.68 -3.05
C GLY A 101 12.82 8.57 -4.05
N PHE A 102 12.69 8.92 -5.33
CA PHE A 102 12.48 7.98 -6.41
C PHE A 102 13.65 6.99 -6.57
N HIS A 103 14.89 7.50 -6.54
CA HIS A 103 16.08 6.65 -6.62
C HIS A 103 16.11 5.62 -5.48
N ARG A 104 15.83 6.03 -4.24
CA ARG A 104 15.74 5.09 -3.10
C ARG A 104 14.65 4.06 -3.31
N LEU A 105 13.48 4.49 -3.79
CA LEU A 105 12.34 3.61 -4.04
C LEU A 105 12.69 2.52 -5.06
N ILE A 106 13.14 2.89 -6.25
CA ILE A 106 13.37 1.93 -7.35
C ILE A 106 14.54 0.97 -7.08
N ASN A 107 15.48 1.37 -6.23
CA ASN A 107 16.64 0.54 -5.87
C ASN A 107 16.45 -0.25 -4.57
N SER A 108 15.28 -0.17 -3.94
CA SER A 108 14.99 -0.99 -2.77
C SER A 108 14.72 -2.45 -3.15
N ASP A 109 15.07 -3.38 -2.26
CA ASP A 109 14.82 -4.81 -2.47
C ASP A 109 13.32 -5.08 -2.68
N GLU A 110 12.48 -4.35 -1.98
CA GLU A 110 11.03 -4.42 -2.10
C GLU A 110 10.54 -4.04 -3.50
N SER A 111 11.09 -2.97 -4.08
CA SER A 111 10.74 -2.55 -5.44
C SER A 111 11.21 -3.55 -6.49
N ILE A 112 12.38 -4.12 -6.31
CA ILE A 112 12.91 -5.16 -7.21
C ILE A 112 11.99 -6.38 -7.19
N GLU A 113 11.55 -6.82 -6.01
CA GLU A 113 10.64 -7.95 -5.88
C GLU A 113 9.25 -7.63 -6.46
N LEU A 114 8.74 -6.42 -6.24
CA LEU A 114 7.49 -5.94 -6.85
C LEU A 114 7.54 -5.99 -8.38
N HIS A 115 8.61 -5.50 -8.99
CA HIS A 115 8.77 -5.55 -10.43
C HIS A 115 8.86 -6.99 -10.95
N ARG A 116 9.52 -7.88 -10.20
CA ARG A 116 9.56 -9.30 -10.52
C ARG A 116 8.17 -9.92 -10.55
N VAL A 117 7.35 -9.62 -9.54
CA VAL A 117 5.94 -10.07 -9.48
C VAL A 117 5.15 -9.55 -10.67
N LEU A 118 5.30 -8.27 -11.02
CA LEU A 118 4.59 -7.67 -12.16
C LEU A 118 5.00 -8.29 -13.50
N ILE A 119 6.27 -8.53 -13.70
CA ILE A 119 6.77 -9.17 -14.93
C ILE A 119 6.22 -10.60 -15.04
N THR A 120 6.16 -11.32 -13.92
CA THR A 120 5.72 -12.70 -13.89
C THR A 120 4.20 -12.86 -14.04
N HIS A 121 3.42 -11.99 -13.39
CA HIS A 121 1.97 -12.14 -13.25
C HIS A 121 1.14 -11.08 -13.97
N GLY A 122 1.73 -9.92 -14.28
CA GLY A 122 0.99 -8.77 -14.77
C GLY A 122 0.26 -9.00 -16.09
N ALA A 123 0.85 -9.77 -17.02
CA ALA A 123 0.22 -10.07 -18.31
C ALA A 123 -1.03 -10.96 -18.15
N GLN A 124 -1.04 -11.82 -17.13
CA GLN A 124 -2.15 -12.73 -16.84
C GLN A 124 -3.18 -12.12 -15.89
N ASN A 125 -2.81 -11.04 -15.21
CA ASN A 125 -3.68 -10.34 -14.26
C ASN A 125 -3.67 -8.82 -14.54
N PRO A 126 -4.45 -8.36 -15.55
CA PRO A 126 -4.51 -6.94 -15.91
C PRO A 126 -4.98 -6.05 -14.77
N LYS A 127 -5.87 -6.56 -13.89
CA LYS A 127 -6.35 -5.83 -12.71
C LYS A 127 -5.20 -5.50 -11.76
N MET A 128 -4.34 -6.46 -11.48
CA MET A 128 -3.17 -6.26 -10.62
C MET A 128 -2.20 -5.22 -11.21
N SER A 129 -1.95 -5.31 -12.50
CA SER A 129 -1.10 -4.34 -13.22
C SER A 129 -1.66 -2.93 -13.16
N GLN A 130 -2.98 -2.77 -13.36
CA GLN A 130 -3.65 -1.48 -13.28
C GLN A 130 -3.59 -0.91 -11.85
N MET A 131 -3.86 -1.73 -10.85
CA MET A 131 -3.79 -1.32 -9.45
C MET A 131 -2.37 -0.89 -9.05
N PHE A 132 -1.34 -1.59 -9.53
CA PHE A 132 0.05 -1.18 -9.33
C PHE A 132 0.34 0.16 -9.99
N TYR A 133 -0.07 0.33 -11.24
CA TYR A 133 0.12 1.59 -11.98
C TYR A 133 -0.52 2.77 -11.25
N ASP A 134 -1.76 2.61 -10.82
CA ASP A 134 -2.50 3.65 -10.10
C ASP A 134 -1.88 3.98 -8.73
N ALA A 135 -1.38 2.96 -8.03
CA ALA A 135 -0.82 3.11 -6.69
C ALA A 135 0.59 3.74 -6.69
N GLY A 136 1.37 3.56 -7.73
CA GLY A 136 2.75 4.04 -7.84
C GLY A 136 2.97 5.03 -8.97
N PRO A 137 3.16 4.59 -10.22
CA PRO A 137 3.53 5.47 -11.34
C PRO A 137 2.56 6.65 -11.56
N GLN A 138 1.25 6.39 -11.56
CA GLN A 138 0.26 7.45 -11.79
C GLN A 138 0.32 8.51 -10.69
N ARG A 139 0.49 8.09 -9.44
CA ARG A 139 0.61 9.00 -8.30
C ARG A 139 1.82 9.94 -8.45
N LEU A 140 2.95 9.43 -8.94
CA LEU A 140 4.14 10.24 -9.22
C LEU A 140 3.87 11.26 -10.34
N ILE A 141 3.22 10.83 -11.42
CA ILE A 141 2.85 11.68 -12.53
C ILE A 141 1.93 12.81 -12.05
N ASP A 142 0.88 12.49 -11.32
CA ASP A 142 -0.07 13.48 -10.77
C ASP A 142 0.63 14.50 -9.86
N GLY A 143 1.54 14.04 -9.00
CA GLY A 143 2.33 14.93 -8.15
C GLY A 143 3.25 15.86 -8.94
N MET A 144 3.89 15.37 -9.98
CA MET A 144 4.72 16.17 -10.86
C MET A 144 3.91 17.19 -11.67
N GLU A 145 2.72 16.82 -12.13
CA GLU A 145 1.81 17.75 -12.84
C GLU A 145 1.36 18.89 -11.93
N GLN A 146 1.06 18.60 -10.65
CA GLN A 146 0.70 19.63 -9.67
C GLN A 146 1.86 20.57 -9.35
N LEU A 147 3.09 20.05 -9.31
CA LEU A 147 4.29 20.85 -9.02
C LEU A 147 4.65 21.77 -10.17
N LEU A 148 4.51 21.31 -11.39
CA LEU A 148 4.90 22.03 -12.61
C LEU A 148 3.73 22.79 -13.24
#